data_6b1d98c066798ebff6cf0bb0e3dbec95
#
_entry.id   6b1d98c066798ebff6cf0bb0e3dbec95
#
_cell.length_a   1.000
_cell.length_b   1.000
_cell.length_c   1.000
_cell.angle_alpha   90.00
_cell.angle_beta   90.00
_cell.angle_gamma   90.00
#
_symmetry.space_group_name_H-M   'P 1'
#
loop_
_entity.id
_entity.type
_entity.pdbx_description
1 polymer ?
#
loop_
_entity_poly.entity_id
_entity_poly.type
_entity_poly.pdbx_seq_one_letter_code
_entity_poly.pdbx_strand_id
1 'polypeptide(L)'
;MQVVIEREIQSGFMGRTIKKFKIINPQLCVSTMAIAQEQSELAKREQNDCVVRAFMAALDISYDSAHAFVKKYLKRENRRGTYTSIHLPTIIGKVKNGKKIKMYGVSPSHDYLIGYKFNGAKLLTNPKYKKPTAYTLRSFIENHPTGNYFLIVEGHAVAVVDGKLHGNTGEGNYKINRRVHYVVECK
;
A
#
# COMPACT_ATOMS: atom_id res chain seq x y z
N MET A 1 17.66 -12.11 -7.03
CA MET A 1 18.25 -10.84 -6.53
C MET A 1 18.26 -10.89 -5.00
N GLN A 2 19.43 -11.03 -4.38
CA GLN A 2 19.56 -11.20 -2.92
C GLN A 2 19.30 -9.86 -2.22
N VAL A 3 18.37 -9.85 -1.27
CA VAL A 3 18.20 -8.76 -0.32
C VAL A 3 19.24 -8.97 0.78
N VAL A 4 20.30 -8.19 0.78
CA VAL A 4 21.29 -8.21 1.85
C VAL A 4 20.77 -7.36 3.00
N ILE A 5 20.45 -7.99 4.12
CA ILE A 5 20.10 -7.32 5.37
C ILE A 5 21.37 -7.28 6.22
N GLU A 6 22.04 -6.16 6.27
CA GLU A 6 23.09 -5.95 7.28
C GLU A 6 22.46 -5.69 8.66
N ARG A 7 22.89 -6.46 9.62
CA ARG A 7 22.55 -6.25 11.03
C ARG A 7 23.65 -5.42 11.71
N GLU A 8 23.36 -4.20 12.03
CA GLU A 8 24.18 -3.44 12.97
C GLU A 8 23.68 -3.70 14.39
N ILE A 9 24.51 -4.35 15.20
CA ILE A 9 24.24 -4.59 16.62
C ILE A 9 24.99 -3.53 17.38
N GLN A 10 24.31 -2.51 17.88
CA GLN A 10 24.87 -1.57 18.86
C GLN A 10 24.49 -2.04 20.26
N SER A 11 25.48 -2.32 21.10
CA SER A 11 25.30 -2.56 22.53
C SER A 11 24.95 -1.25 23.22
N GLY A 12 23.69 -1.07 23.61
CA GLY A 12 23.25 0.06 24.39
C GLY A 12 23.55 -0.12 25.88
N PHE A 13 23.83 0.98 26.56
CA PHE A 13 23.91 1.05 28.02
C PHE A 13 22.63 0.45 28.65
N MET A 14 22.74 -0.49 29.56
CA MET A 14 21.69 -1.28 30.22
C MET A 14 21.17 -2.52 29.45
N GLY A 15 21.99 -3.20 28.65
CA GLY A 15 21.64 -4.54 28.16
C GLY A 15 20.45 -4.61 27.17
N ARG A 16 19.96 -3.49 26.68
CA ARG A 16 18.93 -3.46 25.61
C ARG A 16 19.60 -3.46 24.24
N THR A 17 19.47 -4.55 23.51
CA THR A 17 19.91 -4.64 22.11
C THR A 17 18.93 -3.86 21.23
N ILE A 18 19.34 -2.70 20.75
CA ILE A 18 18.58 -1.94 19.76
C ILE A 18 18.92 -2.54 18.38
N LYS A 19 18.00 -3.29 17.81
CA LYS A 19 18.13 -3.78 16.42
C LYS A 19 17.76 -2.66 15.46
N LYS A 20 18.74 -1.98 14.88
CA LYS A 20 18.53 -1.10 13.73
C LYS A 20 18.57 -1.92 12.45
N PHE A 21 17.50 -1.88 11.68
CA PHE A 21 17.45 -2.50 10.36
C PHE A 21 17.68 -1.41 9.31
N LYS A 22 18.81 -1.47 8.62
CA LYS A 22 19.07 -0.63 7.45
C LYS A 22 18.63 -1.38 6.20
N ILE A 23 17.69 -0.83 5.46
CA ILE A 23 17.34 -1.39 4.15
C ILE A 23 18.38 -0.86 3.17
N ILE A 24 19.25 -1.74 2.68
CA ILE A 24 20.39 -1.36 1.82
C ILE A 24 19.99 -1.27 0.35
N ASN A 25 18.75 -1.55 -0.01
CA ASN A 25 18.36 -1.51 -1.43
C ASN A 25 17.35 -0.37 -1.70
N PRO A 26 17.82 0.81 -2.15
CA PRO A 26 16.94 1.91 -2.56
C PRO A 26 16.04 1.56 -3.76
N GLN A 27 16.31 0.45 -4.47
CA GLN A 27 15.50 -0.01 -5.61
C GLN A 27 14.15 -0.64 -5.17
N LEU A 28 13.93 -0.88 -3.88
CA LEU A 28 12.68 -1.47 -3.39
C LEU A 28 11.54 -0.46 -3.20
N CYS A 29 11.82 0.83 -3.24
CA CYS A 29 10.79 1.85 -3.10
C CYS A 29 10.84 2.85 -4.25
N VAL A 30 9.74 2.96 -4.97
CA VAL A 30 9.54 3.92 -6.06
C VAL A 30 8.76 5.12 -5.51
N SER A 31 9.27 6.34 -5.73
CA SER A 31 8.57 7.55 -5.32
C SER A 31 7.39 7.85 -6.25
N THR A 32 6.18 7.59 -5.78
CA THR A 32 4.97 7.94 -6.54
C THR A 32 4.72 9.44 -6.58
N MET A 33 5.28 10.21 -5.65
CA MET A 33 5.16 11.67 -5.65
C MET A 33 5.92 12.28 -6.82
N ALA A 34 7.18 11.90 -7.01
CA ALA A 34 7.99 12.40 -8.12
C ALA A 34 7.34 12.07 -9.47
N ILE A 35 6.95 10.80 -9.67
CA ILE A 35 6.30 10.34 -10.89
C ILE A 35 5.00 11.11 -11.16
N ALA A 36 4.17 11.28 -10.14
CA ALA A 36 2.89 12.00 -10.29
C ALA A 36 3.10 13.47 -10.68
N GLN A 37 4.07 14.15 -10.06
CA GLN A 37 4.37 15.55 -10.33
C GLN A 37 5.01 15.77 -11.71
N GLU A 38 5.76 14.80 -12.21
CA GLU A 38 6.29 14.82 -13.58
C GLU A 38 5.17 14.67 -14.62
N GLN A 39 4.16 13.86 -14.31
CA GLN A 39 3.07 13.52 -15.24
C GLN A 39 1.90 14.52 -15.24
N SER A 40 1.70 15.31 -14.18
CA SER A 40 0.46 16.03 -13.98
C SER A 40 0.62 17.35 -13.22
N GLU A 41 0.14 18.43 -13.82
CA GLU A 41 0.01 19.73 -13.16
C GLU A 41 -1.02 19.69 -12.00
N LEU A 42 -2.03 18.80 -12.09
CA LEU A 42 -2.95 18.56 -11.00
C LEU A 42 -2.22 17.99 -9.78
N ALA A 43 -1.32 17.03 -9.98
CA ALA A 43 -0.54 16.43 -8.89
C ALA A 43 0.33 17.44 -8.13
N LYS A 44 0.84 18.48 -8.81
CA LYS A 44 1.62 19.56 -8.18
C LYS A 44 0.81 20.40 -7.21
N ARG A 45 -0.51 20.46 -7.40
CA ARG A 45 -1.45 21.27 -6.61
C ARG A 45 -2.22 20.47 -5.57
N GLU A 46 -2.21 19.13 -5.68
CA GLU A 46 -2.93 18.23 -4.77
C GLU A 46 -2.15 17.95 -3.49
N GLN A 47 -2.89 17.69 -2.42
CA GLN A 47 -2.37 17.32 -1.10
C GLN A 47 -3.13 16.10 -0.59
N ASN A 48 -2.52 15.36 0.34
CA ASN A 48 -3.14 14.18 0.98
C ASN A 48 -3.67 13.13 -0.03
N ASP A 49 -2.98 12.98 -1.15
CA ASP A 49 -3.36 12.22 -2.34
C ASP A 49 -2.72 10.82 -2.41
N CYS A 50 -2.26 10.29 -1.28
CA CYS A 50 -1.61 8.97 -1.23
C CYS A 50 -2.46 7.85 -1.86
N VAL A 51 -3.79 7.90 -1.70
CA VAL A 51 -4.72 6.95 -2.31
C VAL A 51 -4.72 7.06 -3.84
N VAL A 52 -4.69 8.28 -4.38
CA VAL A 52 -4.62 8.52 -5.83
C VAL A 52 -3.33 7.94 -6.40
N ARG A 53 -2.20 8.28 -5.78
CA ARG A 53 -0.88 7.83 -6.23
C ARG A 53 -0.70 6.31 -6.09
N ALA A 54 -1.26 5.72 -5.05
CA ALA A 54 -1.25 4.27 -4.91
C ALA A 54 -2.08 3.58 -5.99
N PHE A 55 -3.26 4.11 -6.37
CA PHE A 55 -4.03 3.58 -7.50
C PHE A 55 -3.38 3.87 -8.86
N MET A 56 -2.72 5.01 -9.03
CA MET A 56 -1.91 5.29 -10.21
C MET A 56 -0.92 4.16 -10.47
N ALA A 57 -0.15 3.77 -9.46
CA ALA A 57 0.83 2.70 -9.58
C ALA A 57 0.19 1.31 -9.71
N ALA A 58 -0.79 0.96 -8.87
CA ALA A 58 -1.39 -0.37 -8.87
C ALA A 58 -2.19 -0.68 -10.15
N LEU A 59 -2.84 0.31 -10.74
CA LEU A 59 -3.62 0.18 -11.96
C LEU A 59 -2.80 0.48 -13.22
N ASP A 60 -1.58 1.01 -13.05
CA ASP A 60 -0.72 1.44 -14.16
C ASP A 60 -1.45 2.44 -15.09
N ILE A 61 -1.90 3.54 -14.50
CA ILE A 61 -2.63 4.62 -15.19
C ILE A 61 -2.01 5.97 -14.85
N SER A 62 -2.31 6.99 -15.65
CA SER A 62 -1.86 8.36 -15.35
C SER A 62 -2.45 8.87 -14.04
N TYR A 63 -1.76 9.84 -13.41
CA TYR A 63 -2.24 10.47 -12.19
C TYR A 63 -3.67 11.04 -12.35
N ASP A 64 -3.94 11.75 -13.45
CA ASP A 64 -5.24 12.37 -13.70
C ASP A 64 -6.35 11.32 -13.82
N SER A 65 -6.06 10.18 -14.47
CA SER A 65 -6.99 9.05 -14.56
C SER A 65 -7.25 8.41 -13.19
N ALA A 66 -6.21 8.27 -12.36
CA ALA A 66 -6.33 7.77 -11.00
C ALA A 66 -7.11 8.75 -10.11
N HIS A 67 -6.84 10.05 -10.24
CA HIS A 67 -7.57 11.09 -9.52
C HIS A 67 -9.05 11.08 -9.85
N ALA A 68 -9.42 11.05 -11.15
CA ALA A 68 -10.79 10.95 -11.60
C ALA A 68 -11.49 9.67 -11.09
N PHE A 69 -10.78 8.53 -11.11
CA PHE A 69 -11.26 7.26 -10.57
C PHE A 69 -11.56 7.35 -9.07
N VAL A 70 -10.60 7.84 -8.28
CA VAL A 70 -10.76 7.99 -6.83
C VAL A 70 -11.85 9.00 -6.47
N LYS A 71 -11.93 10.12 -7.19
CA LYS A 71 -13.00 11.12 -7.02
C LYS A 71 -14.37 10.51 -7.29
N LYS A 72 -14.53 9.77 -8.39
CA LYS A 72 -15.81 9.16 -8.78
C LYS A 72 -16.27 8.09 -7.80
N TYR A 73 -15.41 7.16 -7.44
CA TYR A 73 -15.79 5.96 -6.71
C TYR A 73 -15.52 6.04 -5.20
N LEU A 74 -14.47 6.73 -4.78
CA LEU A 74 -14.12 6.87 -3.37
C LEU A 74 -14.51 8.24 -2.81
N LYS A 75 -15.26 9.05 -3.58
CA LYS A 75 -15.82 10.35 -3.15
C LYS A 75 -14.75 11.31 -2.62
N ARG A 76 -13.54 11.26 -3.19
CA ARG A 76 -12.46 12.17 -2.83
C ARG A 76 -12.83 13.62 -3.16
N GLU A 77 -12.59 14.50 -2.22
CA GLU A 77 -12.57 15.95 -2.44
C GLU A 77 -11.15 16.41 -2.77
N ASN A 78 -11.03 17.50 -3.54
CA ASN A 78 -9.72 18.07 -3.88
C ASN A 78 -8.97 18.49 -2.61
N ARG A 79 -7.66 18.23 -2.57
CA ARG A 79 -6.75 18.57 -1.48
C ARG A 79 -7.05 17.92 -0.12
N ARG A 80 -8.05 17.02 -0.05
CA ARG A 80 -8.41 16.28 1.17
C ARG A 80 -7.99 14.83 1.10
N GLY A 81 -7.81 14.20 2.26
CA GLY A 81 -7.62 12.76 2.37
C GLY A 81 -8.85 11.99 1.86
N THR A 82 -8.66 10.72 1.52
CA THR A 82 -9.74 9.85 1.05
C THR A 82 -10.16 8.91 2.19
N TYR A 83 -11.44 8.88 2.52
CA TYR A 83 -12.02 7.94 3.49
C TYR A 83 -12.19 6.57 2.85
N THR A 84 -11.11 5.80 2.85
CA THR A 84 -11.05 4.51 2.15
C THR A 84 -11.93 3.45 2.80
N SER A 85 -12.05 3.43 4.12
CA SER A 85 -12.84 2.44 4.86
C SER A 85 -14.30 2.39 4.44
N ILE A 86 -14.91 3.53 4.12
CA ILE A 86 -16.32 3.64 3.75
C ILE A 86 -16.54 3.29 2.28
N HIS A 87 -15.62 3.72 1.40
CA HIS A 87 -15.87 3.73 -0.04
C HIS A 87 -15.15 2.60 -0.81
N LEU A 88 -14.12 1.95 -0.24
CA LEU A 88 -13.43 0.87 -0.94
C LEU A 88 -14.32 -0.24 -1.47
N PRO A 89 -15.40 -0.67 -0.76
CA PRO A 89 -16.28 -1.70 -1.31
C PRO A 89 -16.92 -1.33 -2.65
N THR A 90 -17.07 -0.04 -2.95
CA THR A 90 -17.71 0.42 -4.20
C THR A 90 -16.88 0.14 -5.45
N ILE A 91 -15.58 -0.14 -5.29
CA ILE A 91 -14.68 -0.44 -6.42
C ILE A 91 -14.51 -1.93 -6.67
N ILE A 92 -15.01 -2.80 -5.81
CA ILE A 92 -14.90 -4.26 -5.97
C ILE A 92 -15.58 -4.67 -7.29
N GLY A 93 -14.87 -5.47 -8.07
CA GLY A 93 -15.35 -5.95 -9.38
C GLY A 93 -15.28 -4.92 -10.50
N LYS A 94 -14.93 -3.66 -10.23
CA LYS A 94 -14.69 -2.68 -11.30
C LYS A 94 -13.47 -3.08 -12.13
N VAL A 95 -13.53 -2.71 -13.40
CA VAL A 95 -12.40 -2.88 -14.32
C VAL A 95 -11.84 -1.51 -14.66
N LYS A 96 -10.53 -1.34 -14.54
CA LYS A 96 -9.82 -0.14 -14.95
C LYS A 96 -8.49 -0.54 -15.58
N ASN A 97 -8.19 -0.01 -16.75
CA ASN A 97 -7.00 -0.37 -17.54
C ASN A 97 -6.85 -1.91 -17.71
N GLY A 98 -7.96 -2.59 -18.05
CA GLY A 98 -7.98 -4.07 -18.19
C GLY A 98 -7.87 -4.85 -16.88
N LYS A 99 -7.57 -4.20 -15.76
CA LYS A 99 -7.38 -4.85 -14.46
C LYS A 99 -8.69 -4.89 -13.67
N LYS A 100 -9.07 -6.09 -13.22
CA LYS A 100 -10.22 -6.31 -12.34
C LYS A 100 -9.80 -6.12 -10.88
N ILE A 101 -10.58 -5.36 -10.15
CA ILE A 101 -10.32 -5.02 -8.75
C ILE A 101 -10.95 -6.06 -7.83
N LYS A 102 -10.12 -6.69 -6.99
CA LYS A 102 -10.53 -7.58 -5.90
C LYS A 102 -10.03 -7.03 -4.57
N MET A 103 -10.78 -7.23 -3.51
CA MET A 103 -10.43 -6.73 -2.19
C MET A 103 -10.36 -7.86 -1.17
N TYR A 104 -9.39 -7.77 -0.28
CA TYR A 104 -9.15 -8.74 0.79
C TYR A 104 -8.96 -8.03 2.12
N GLY A 105 -9.58 -8.54 3.18
CA GLY A 105 -9.22 -8.22 4.55
C GLY A 105 -7.95 -8.98 4.95
N VAL A 106 -7.10 -8.37 5.74
CA VAL A 106 -5.80 -8.96 6.12
C VAL A 106 -5.75 -9.38 7.58
N SER A 107 -6.67 -8.90 8.40
CA SER A 107 -6.71 -9.26 9.82
C SER A 107 -8.14 -9.47 10.29
N PRO A 108 -8.43 -10.61 10.95
CA PRO A 108 -9.74 -10.86 11.55
C PRO A 108 -10.12 -9.84 12.63
N SER A 109 -9.13 -9.25 13.31
CA SER A 109 -9.35 -8.25 14.35
C SER A 109 -9.64 -6.85 13.79
N HIS A 110 -9.53 -6.65 12.49
CA HIS A 110 -9.65 -5.31 11.87
C HIS A 110 -11.09 -4.90 11.63
N ASP A 111 -11.99 -5.88 11.45
CA ASP A 111 -13.44 -5.63 11.33
C ASP A 111 -14.01 -4.93 12.58
N TYR A 112 -13.34 -5.12 13.73
CA TYR A 112 -13.72 -4.52 14.99
C TYR A 112 -13.37 -3.02 15.08
N LEU A 113 -12.22 -2.62 14.51
CA LEU A 113 -11.72 -1.24 14.65
C LEU A 113 -12.43 -0.22 13.75
N ILE A 114 -13.12 -0.68 12.71
CA ILE A 114 -13.75 0.20 11.71
C ILE A 114 -15.27 0.11 11.76
N GLY A 115 -15.86 -0.85 12.50
CA GLY A 115 -17.31 -1.03 12.60
C GLY A 115 -18.01 -1.41 11.28
N TYR A 116 -17.26 -1.68 10.22
CA TYR A 116 -17.78 -2.08 8.93
C TYR A 116 -17.37 -3.51 8.58
N LYS A 117 -18.34 -4.41 8.58
CA LYS A 117 -18.18 -5.68 7.87
C LYS A 117 -18.15 -5.39 6.38
N PHE A 118 -17.00 -5.57 5.75
CA PHE A 118 -16.92 -5.53 4.29
C PHE A 118 -17.61 -6.78 3.73
N ASN A 119 -18.92 -6.66 3.47
CA ASN A 119 -19.67 -7.73 2.84
C ASN A 119 -19.03 -8.08 1.50
N GLY A 120 -18.52 -9.31 1.38
CA GLY A 120 -17.90 -9.84 0.16
C GLY A 120 -16.37 -9.75 0.08
N ALA A 121 -15.66 -9.12 1.03
CA ALA A 121 -14.22 -9.22 1.11
C ALA A 121 -13.81 -10.57 1.73
N LYS A 122 -12.99 -11.33 1.02
CA LYS A 122 -12.38 -12.56 1.55
C LYS A 122 -11.15 -12.21 2.37
N LEU A 123 -10.87 -12.98 3.42
CA LEU A 123 -9.61 -12.86 4.14
C LEU A 123 -8.46 -13.37 3.26
N LEU A 124 -7.39 -12.61 3.17
CA LEU A 124 -6.19 -13.02 2.46
C LEU A 124 -5.47 -14.10 3.29
N THR A 125 -5.34 -15.27 2.71
CA THR A 125 -4.61 -16.37 3.32
C THR A 125 -3.11 -16.19 3.10
N ASN A 126 -2.33 -16.26 4.18
CA ASN A 126 -0.88 -16.23 4.08
C ASN A 126 -0.39 -17.55 3.47
N PRO A 127 0.32 -17.52 2.33
CA PRO A 127 0.79 -18.75 1.67
C PRO A 127 1.64 -19.64 2.57
N LYS A 128 2.46 -19.04 3.44
CA LYS A 128 3.33 -19.77 4.37
C LYS A 128 2.56 -20.49 5.47
N TYR A 129 1.52 -19.87 6.00
CA TYR A 129 0.79 -20.41 7.16
C TYR A 129 -0.55 -21.05 6.80
N LYS A 130 -0.98 -20.93 5.53
CA LYS A 130 -2.27 -21.44 5.00
C LYS A 130 -3.50 -20.98 5.81
N LYS A 131 -3.38 -19.84 6.49
CA LYS A 131 -4.44 -19.22 7.30
C LYS A 131 -4.39 -17.69 7.18
N PRO A 132 -5.50 -16.99 7.45
CA PRO A 132 -5.49 -15.55 7.55
C PRO A 132 -4.51 -15.08 8.63
N THR A 133 -3.58 -14.24 8.25
CA THR A 133 -2.54 -13.75 9.16
C THR A 133 -2.29 -12.28 8.87
N ALA A 134 -2.10 -11.49 9.93
CA ALA A 134 -1.72 -10.10 9.76
C ALA A 134 -0.38 -9.98 9.02
N TYR A 135 -0.33 -9.08 8.05
CA TYR A 135 0.87 -8.73 7.32
C TYR A 135 1.46 -7.41 7.79
N THR A 136 2.78 -7.34 7.81
CA THR A 136 3.50 -6.07 7.66
C THR A 136 3.75 -5.83 6.16
N LEU A 137 4.09 -4.61 5.76
CA LEU A 137 4.48 -4.35 4.36
C LEU A 137 5.63 -5.26 3.92
N ARG A 138 6.63 -5.47 4.80
CA ARG A 138 7.76 -6.39 4.53
C ARG A 138 7.25 -7.79 4.20
N SER A 139 6.51 -8.40 5.13
CA SER A 139 6.03 -9.77 4.95
C SER A 139 5.04 -9.89 3.79
N PHE A 140 4.30 -8.82 3.48
CA PHE A 140 3.44 -8.81 2.31
C PHE A 140 4.27 -8.87 1.02
N ILE A 141 5.28 -8.02 0.86
CA ILE A 141 6.16 -7.99 -0.30
C ILE A 141 6.88 -9.33 -0.48
N GLU A 142 7.41 -9.91 0.61
CA GLU A 142 8.09 -11.21 0.57
C GLU A 142 7.18 -12.36 0.11
N ASN A 143 5.90 -12.31 0.47
CA ASN A 143 4.93 -13.36 0.12
C ASN A 143 4.17 -13.10 -1.19
N HIS A 144 4.27 -11.89 -1.77
CA HIS A 144 3.61 -11.49 -3.00
C HIS A 144 4.63 -10.82 -3.94
N PRO A 145 5.59 -11.59 -4.47
CA PRO A 145 6.68 -11.05 -5.29
C PRO A 145 6.22 -10.58 -6.68
N THR A 146 5.00 -10.94 -7.07
CA THR A 146 4.41 -10.58 -8.37
C THR A 146 2.99 -10.05 -8.20
N GLY A 147 2.51 -9.29 -9.17
CA GLY A 147 1.16 -8.73 -9.20
C GLY A 147 1.09 -7.28 -8.74
N ASN A 148 -0.10 -6.69 -8.91
CA ASN A 148 -0.35 -5.28 -8.62
C ASN A 148 -1.33 -5.15 -7.47
N TYR A 149 -0.91 -4.49 -6.41
CA TYR A 149 -1.68 -4.36 -5.18
C TYR A 149 -1.72 -2.91 -4.71
N PHE A 150 -2.91 -2.45 -4.37
CA PHE A 150 -3.11 -1.26 -3.57
C PHE A 150 -3.27 -1.70 -2.11
N LEU A 151 -2.53 -1.09 -1.21
CA LEU A 151 -2.50 -1.45 0.20
C LEU A 151 -2.88 -0.27 1.08
N ILE A 152 -3.68 -0.54 2.11
CA ILE A 152 -3.92 0.42 3.19
C ILE A 152 -3.11 0.00 4.41
N VAL A 153 -2.33 0.94 4.91
CA VAL A 153 -1.65 0.89 6.18
C VAL A 153 -2.19 2.00 7.08
N GLU A 154 -1.79 2.03 8.35
CA GLU A 154 -2.24 3.05 9.28
C GLU A 154 -1.98 4.48 8.76
N GLY A 155 -3.06 5.23 8.55
CA GLY A 155 -3.03 6.63 8.10
C GLY A 155 -2.47 6.86 6.69
N HIS A 156 -2.26 5.79 5.87
CA HIS A 156 -1.62 5.93 4.57
C HIS A 156 -2.01 4.84 3.58
N ALA A 157 -1.83 5.14 2.28
CA ALA A 157 -2.00 4.18 1.19
C ALA A 157 -0.72 4.08 0.35
N VAL A 158 -0.40 2.87 -0.07
CA VAL A 158 0.75 2.55 -0.92
C VAL A 158 0.36 1.52 -1.97
N ALA A 159 1.20 1.33 -2.99
CA ALA A 159 1.08 0.18 -3.87
C ALA A 159 2.29 -0.75 -3.75
N VAL A 160 2.06 -2.03 -4.08
CA VAL A 160 3.11 -2.99 -4.35
C VAL A 160 2.89 -3.50 -5.77
N VAL A 161 3.88 -3.33 -6.62
CA VAL A 161 3.84 -3.73 -8.02
C VAL A 161 5.05 -4.62 -8.27
N ASP A 162 4.80 -5.87 -8.60
CA ASP A 162 5.83 -6.90 -8.82
C ASP A 162 6.92 -6.89 -7.74
N GLY A 163 6.46 -6.96 -6.49
CA GLY A 163 7.33 -6.99 -5.32
C GLY A 163 8.05 -5.68 -4.99
N LYS A 164 7.79 -4.59 -5.71
CA LYS A 164 8.35 -3.26 -5.44
C LYS A 164 7.33 -2.39 -4.72
N LEU A 165 7.76 -1.71 -3.67
CA LEU A 165 6.93 -0.75 -2.95
C LEU A 165 6.88 0.57 -3.73
N HIS A 166 5.67 1.09 -3.94
CA HIS A 166 5.38 2.39 -4.53
C HIS A 166 4.72 3.27 -3.47
N GLY A 167 5.42 4.29 -3.01
CA GLY A 167 4.95 5.16 -1.92
C GLY A 167 5.53 6.57 -1.96
N ASN A 168 5.30 7.35 -0.89
CA ASN A 168 5.72 8.76 -0.81
C ASN A 168 7.22 8.98 -0.64
N THR A 169 7.99 7.97 -0.41
CA THR A 169 9.36 8.15 -0.03
C THR A 169 10.31 8.12 -1.22
N GLY A 170 10.79 9.28 -1.60
CA GLY A 170 12.18 9.36 -2.01
C GLY A 170 12.98 9.28 -0.72
N GLU A 171 13.94 8.42 -0.58
CA GLU A 171 14.86 8.32 0.55
C GLU A 171 14.48 7.36 1.69
N GLY A 172 14.77 6.10 1.48
CA GLY A 172 15.36 5.17 2.45
C GLY A 172 14.61 4.80 3.75
N ASN A 173 13.58 5.53 4.15
CA ASN A 173 12.97 5.43 5.48
C ASN A 173 11.50 5.05 5.50
N TYR A 174 11.02 4.26 4.52
CA TYR A 174 9.67 3.77 4.61
C TYR A 174 9.55 2.78 5.77
N LYS A 175 8.57 3.01 6.67
CA LYS A 175 8.30 2.11 7.81
C LYS A 175 7.73 0.78 7.29
N ILE A 176 8.57 -0.04 6.70
CA ILE A 176 8.24 -1.34 6.08
C ILE A 176 7.60 -2.34 7.07
N ASN A 177 7.71 -2.06 8.36
CA ASN A 177 7.06 -2.84 9.42
C ASN A 177 5.63 -2.37 9.74
N ARG A 178 5.08 -1.36 9.02
CA ARG A 178 3.68 -0.98 9.16
C ARG A 178 2.78 -2.15 8.86
N ARG A 179 1.74 -2.30 9.69
CA ARG A 179 0.71 -3.32 9.48
C ARG A 179 -0.15 -2.98 8.28
N VAL A 180 -0.40 -3.98 7.45
CA VAL A 180 -1.35 -3.88 6.33
C VAL A 180 -2.75 -4.17 6.85
N HIS A 181 -3.69 -3.29 6.55
CA HIS A 181 -5.09 -3.39 6.96
C HIS A 181 -5.96 -4.00 5.87
N TYR A 182 -5.81 -3.51 4.65
CA TYR A 182 -6.54 -3.99 3.48
C TYR A 182 -5.61 -4.13 2.29
N VAL A 183 -5.94 -5.09 1.45
CA VAL A 183 -5.30 -5.36 0.18
C VAL A 183 -6.35 -5.30 -0.91
N VAL A 184 -6.10 -4.50 -1.92
CA VAL A 184 -6.86 -4.47 -3.17
C VAL A 184 -5.95 -5.01 -4.26
N GLU A 185 -6.30 -6.16 -4.80
CA GLU A 185 -5.60 -6.77 -5.92
C GLU A 185 -6.15 -6.22 -7.23
N CYS A 186 -5.26 -5.78 -8.13
CA CYS A 186 -5.56 -5.24 -9.44
C CYS A 186 -5.06 -6.24 -10.51
N LYS A 187 -5.94 -7.14 -10.96
CA LYS A 187 -5.66 -8.19 -11.98
C LYS A 187 -6.33 -7.90 -13.29
#